data_b83ec4b0bd027dba58ebcdcb9a865ffb
#
_entry.id   b83ec4b0bd027dba58ebcdcb9a865ffb
#
_cell.length_a   1.000
_cell.length_b   1.000
_cell.length_c   1.000
_cell.angle_alpha   90.00
_cell.angle_beta   90.00
_cell.angle_gamma   90.00
#
_symmetry.space_group_name_H-M   'P 1'
#
loop_
_entity.id
_entity.type
_entity.pdbx_description
1 polymer ?
#
loop_
_entity_poly.entity_id
_entity_poly.type
_entity_poly.pdbx_seq_one_letter_code
_entity_poly.pdbx_strand_id
1 'polypeptide(L)'
;VGMFYFNTSNDSDKQVATLQTTSKPILLIMPIKTSGLTDDQKGFARGITESMISTLSSYQAIKVLSSSTSFHAQKTEMLDNAIRENYGVDYLIRGSMQVMGNNARLNLEITDLKAAKVTLSKKKDFNMENIFKVQDELGNEILNELSINLGVGSAQGSDWVKQWKSM
;
A
#
# COMPACT_ATOMS: atom_id res chain seq x y z
N VAL A 1 49.03 20.05 -6.70
CA VAL A 1 48.42 19.23 -7.75
C VAL A 1 47.58 18.07 -7.16
N GLY A 2 47.97 17.47 -6.03
CA GLY A 2 47.22 16.42 -5.37
C GLY A 2 45.96 16.87 -4.62
N MET A 3 45.81 18.16 -4.33
CA MET A 3 44.65 18.67 -3.56
C MET A 3 43.36 18.75 -4.39
N PHE A 4 43.43 18.85 -5.71
CA PHE A 4 42.25 18.94 -6.56
C PHE A 4 41.45 17.62 -6.68
N TYR A 5 42.10 16.49 -6.48
CA TYR A 5 41.44 15.18 -6.53
C TYR A 5 40.63 14.86 -5.28
N PHE A 6 40.95 15.44 -4.13
CA PHE A 6 40.20 15.20 -2.87
C PHE A 6 38.84 15.90 -2.84
N ASN A 7 38.67 17.05 -3.50
CA ASN A 7 37.39 17.77 -3.50
C ASN A 7 36.36 17.13 -4.41
N THR A 8 36.78 16.45 -5.49
CA THR A 8 35.86 15.79 -6.42
C THR A 8 35.23 14.50 -5.84
N SER A 9 35.98 13.76 -5.03
CA SER A 9 35.44 12.55 -4.40
C SER A 9 34.44 12.85 -3.30
N ASN A 10 34.61 13.96 -2.56
CA ASN A 10 33.65 14.34 -1.52
C ASN A 10 32.30 14.80 -2.07
N ASP A 11 32.28 15.48 -3.21
CA ASP A 11 31.04 15.94 -3.82
C ASP A 11 30.22 14.78 -4.42
N SER A 12 30.93 13.78 -4.98
CA SER A 12 30.27 12.58 -5.50
C SER A 12 29.64 11.74 -4.39
N ASP A 13 30.32 11.59 -3.27
CA ASP A 13 29.81 10.83 -2.13
C ASP A 13 28.59 11.52 -1.48
N LYS A 14 28.59 12.83 -1.41
CA LYS A 14 27.43 13.60 -0.92
C LYS A 14 26.21 13.48 -1.83
N GLN A 15 26.39 13.47 -3.15
CA GLN A 15 25.29 13.29 -4.09
C GLN A 15 24.70 11.89 -4.01
N VAL A 16 25.51 10.84 -3.88
CA VAL A 16 25.04 9.46 -3.71
C VAL A 16 24.26 9.32 -2.40
N ALA A 17 24.74 9.88 -1.29
CA ALA A 17 24.05 9.86 -0.02
C ALA A 17 22.69 10.58 -0.06
N THR A 18 22.59 11.72 -0.78
CA THR A 18 21.35 12.47 -0.95
C THR A 18 20.32 11.71 -1.79
N LEU A 19 20.74 10.99 -2.83
CA LEU A 19 19.86 10.16 -3.65
C LEU A 19 19.31 8.96 -2.89
N GLN A 20 20.07 8.38 -1.94
CA GLN A 20 19.62 7.27 -1.10
C GLN A 20 18.56 7.67 -0.07
N THR A 21 18.49 8.95 0.34
CA THR A 21 17.50 9.46 1.30
C THR A 21 16.14 9.75 0.70
N THR A 22 16.00 9.71 -0.64
CA THR A 22 14.76 10.01 -1.38
C THR A 22 14.05 8.75 -1.88
N SER A 23 14.32 7.59 -1.28
CA SER A 23 13.67 6.34 -1.67
C SER A 23 12.16 6.37 -1.38
N LYS A 24 11.39 5.82 -2.32
CA LYS A 24 9.93 5.73 -2.19
C LYS A 24 9.52 4.76 -1.10
N PRO A 25 8.45 5.05 -0.34
CA PRO A 25 7.87 4.06 0.57
C PRO A 25 7.47 2.80 -0.17
N ILE A 26 7.74 1.65 0.43
CA ILE A 26 7.38 0.33 -0.09
C ILE A 26 6.16 -0.17 0.64
N LEU A 27 5.10 -0.49 -0.13
CA LEU A 27 3.84 -1.01 0.35
C LEU A 27 3.67 -2.46 -0.04
N LEU A 28 3.17 -3.26 0.89
CA LEU A 28 2.65 -4.60 0.62
C LEU A 28 1.17 -4.65 1.00
N ILE A 29 0.33 -5.02 0.03
CA ILE A 29 -1.10 -5.22 0.23
C ILE A 29 -1.32 -6.72 0.38
N MET A 30 -1.65 -7.15 1.59
CA MET A 30 -1.94 -8.55 1.86
C MET A 30 -3.29 -8.94 1.26
N PRO A 31 -3.44 -10.18 0.80
CA PRO A 31 -4.73 -10.66 0.34
C PRO A 31 -5.80 -10.51 1.43
N ILE A 32 -6.97 -9.99 1.03
CA ILE A 32 -8.10 -9.82 1.94
C ILE A 32 -8.48 -11.16 2.54
N LYS A 33 -8.49 -11.24 3.87
CA LYS A 33 -8.90 -12.45 4.60
C LYS A 33 -10.39 -12.66 4.49
N THR A 34 -10.75 -13.91 4.26
CA THR A 34 -12.15 -14.32 4.13
C THR A 34 -12.44 -15.48 5.08
N SER A 35 -13.60 -15.43 5.73
CA SER A 35 -14.06 -16.49 6.62
C SER A 35 -15.54 -16.75 6.36
N GLY A 36 -15.91 -18.02 6.13
CA GLY A 36 -17.29 -18.40 5.87
C GLY A 36 -17.85 -17.90 4.54
N LEU A 37 -17.01 -17.47 3.60
CA LEU A 37 -17.43 -17.01 2.29
C LEU A 37 -17.56 -18.17 1.30
N THR A 38 -18.49 -18.04 0.35
CA THR A 38 -18.58 -18.92 -0.83
C THR A 38 -17.38 -18.70 -1.76
N ASP A 39 -17.17 -19.60 -2.72
CA ASP A 39 -16.07 -19.45 -3.69
C ASP A 39 -16.22 -18.17 -4.54
N ASP A 40 -17.44 -17.81 -4.93
CA ASP A 40 -17.71 -16.56 -5.64
C ASP A 40 -17.35 -15.33 -4.79
N GLN A 41 -17.73 -15.34 -3.51
CA GLN A 41 -17.43 -14.26 -2.58
C GLN A 41 -15.91 -14.14 -2.32
N LYS A 42 -15.20 -15.28 -2.26
CA LYS A 42 -13.72 -15.27 -2.19
C LYS A 42 -13.11 -14.67 -3.45
N GLY A 43 -13.68 -14.93 -4.62
CA GLY A 43 -13.29 -14.31 -5.88
C GLY A 43 -13.42 -12.80 -5.84
N PHE A 44 -14.50 -12.27 -5.27
CA PHE A 44 -14.66 -10.82 -5.09
C PHE A 44 -13.64 -10.23 -4.12
N ALA A 45 -13.34 -10.89 -3.02
CA ALA A 45 -12.30 -10.45 -2.08
C ALA A 45 -10.92 -10.41 -2.75
N ARG A 46 -10.60 -11.40 -3.59
CA ARG A 46 -9.40 -11.40 -4.41
C ARG A 46 -9.38 -10.24 -5.40
N GLY A 47 -10.52 -9.96 -6.04
CA GLY A 47 -10.69 -8.83 -6.95
C GLY A 47 -10.40 -7.49 -6.25
N ILE A 48 -10.85 -7.31 -5.02
CA ILE A 48 -10.55 -6.13 -4.19
C ILE A 48 -9.03 -6.01 -3.98
N THR A 49 -8.36 -7.09 -3.59
CA THR A 49 -6.91 -7.10 -3.39
C THR A 49 -6.16 -6.68 -4.66
N GLU A 50 -6.47 -7.31 -5.78
CA GLU A 50 -5.81 -7.04 -7.06
C GLU A 50 -6.10 -5.64 -7.58
N SER A 51 -7.32 -5.15 -7.39
CA SER A 51 -7.69 -3.78 -7.77
C SER A 51 -6.93 -2.73 -6.96
N MET A 52 -6.78 -2.92 -5.67
CA MET A 52 -5.97 -2.04 -4.82
C MET A 52 -4.50 -2.04 -5.27
N ILE A 53 -3.92 -3.20 -5.52
CA ILE A 53 -2.54 -3.32 -6.01
C ILE A 53 -2.38 -2.58 -7.33
N SER A 54 -3.28 -2.79 -8.27
CA SER A 54 -3.26 -2.15 -9.59
C SER A 54 -3.34 -0.63 -9.48
N THR A 55 -4.31 -0.12 -8.73
CA THR A 55 -4.52 1.32 -8.56
C THR A 55 -3.33 1.98 -7.88
N LEU A 56 -2.87 1.43 -6.76
CA LEU A 56 -1.77 2.01 -6.00
C LEU A 56 -0.44 1.92 -6.74
N SER A 57 -0.21 0.86 -7.54
CA SER A 57 1.00 0.70 -8.35
C SER A 57 1.15 1.76 -9.43
N SER A 58 0.06 2.39 -9.86
CA SER A 58 0.09 3.42 -10.90
C SER A 58 0.66 4.76 -10.41
N TYR A 59 0.82 4.94 -9.10
CA TYR A 59 1.35 6.17 -8.53
C TYR A 59 2.85 6.08 -8.31
N GLN A 60 3.58 7.07 -8.84
CA GLN A 60 5.05 7.10 -8.80
C GLN A 60 5.62 7.41 -7.41
N ALA A 61 4.83 7.98 -6.52
CA ALA A 61 5.26 8.35 -5.17
C ALA A 61 5.48 7.17 -4.24
N ILE A 62 4.96 6.00 -4.60
CA ILE A 62 5.03 4.77 -3.79
C ILE A 62 5.46 3.59 -4.66
N LYS A 63 6.06 2.59 -4.02
CA LYS A 63 6.41 1.31 -4.63
C LYS A 63 5.52 0.22 -4.04
N VAL A 64 4.71 -0.43 -4.86
CA VAL A 64 3.82 -1.50 -4.44
C VAL A 64 4.38 -2.84 -4.90
N LEU A 65 4.52 -3.78 -3.96
CA LEU A 65 4.98 -5.13 -4.28
C LEU A 65 3.89 -5.92 -4.99
N SER A 66 4.30 -6.90 -5.78
CA SER A 66 3.39 -7.68 -6.62
C SER A 66 2.41 -8.54 -5.80
N SER A 67 1.29 -8.90 -6.42
CA SER A 67 0.33 -9.85 -5.84
C SER A 67 0.97 -11.20 -5.52
N SER A 68 1.92 -11.66 -6.35
CA SER A 68 2.66 -12.89 -6.09
C SER A 68 3.39 -12.85 -4.75
N THR A 69 4.04 -11.74 -4.43
CA THR A 69 4.69 -11.53 -3.13
C THR A 69 3.67 -11.54 -1.99
N SER A 70 2.53 -10.87 -2.18
CA SER A 70 1.44 -10.81 -1.20
C SER A 70 0.88 -12.21 -0.88
N PHE A 71 0.56 -12.98 -1.90
CA PHE A 71 0.03 -14.34 -1.73
C PHE A 71 1.06 -15.29 -1.14
N HIS A 72 2.33 -15.16 -1.51
CA HIS A 72 3.40 -15.94 -0.91
C HIS A 72 3.56 -15.65 0.58
N ALA A 73 3.59 -14.37 0.96
CA ALA A 73 3.69 -13.95 2.36
C ALA A 73 2.51 -14.48 3.20
N GLN A 74 1.29 -14.45 2.64
CA GLN A 74 0.10 -15.00 3.31
C GLN A 74 0.17 -16.52 3.44
N LYS A 75 0.52 -17.22 2.37
CA LYS A 75 0.60 -18.69 2.34
C LYS A 75 1.65 -19.22 3.34
N THR A 76 2.76 -18.52 3.47
CA THR A 76 3.86 -18.90 4.39
C THR A 76 3.66 -18.34 5.80
N GLU A 77 2.54 -17.65 6.05
CA GLU A 77 2.22 -17.03 7.34
C GLU A 77 3.36 -16.17 7.89
N MET A 78 3.95 -15.37 6.99
CA MET A 78 5.11 -14.55 7.29
C MET A 78 4.77 -13.46 8.32
N LEU A 79 5.58 -13.34 9.37
CA LEU A 79 5.41 -12.32 10.39
C LEU A 79 5.82 -10.93 9.87
N ASP A 80 5.31 -9.88 10.49
CA ASP A 80 5.53 -8.49 10.09
C ASP A 80 7.01 -8.12 10.02
N ASN A 81 7.81 -8.52 11.01
CA ASN A 81 9.25 -8.29 11.01
C ASN A 81 9.97 -9.01 9.86
N ALA A 82 9.54 -10.22 9.51
CA ALA A 82 10.10 -10.97 8.38
C ALA A 82 9.71 -10.31 7.05
N ILE A 83 8.48 -9.82 6.91
CA ILE A 83 8.04 -9.05 5.74
C ILE A 83 8.92 -7.82 5.55
N ARG A 84 9.16 -7.09 6.61
CA ARG A 84 10.02 -5.91 6.60
C ARG A 84 11.46 -6.25 6.22
N GLU A 85 12.05 -7.26 6.86
CA GLU A 85 13.44 -7.66 6.63
C GLU A 85 13.67 -8.22 5.23
N ASN A 86 12.75 -9.07 4.73
CA ASN A 86 12.92 -9.75 3.45
C ASN A 86 12.60 -8.86 2.25
N TYR A 87 11.63 -7.95 2.38
CA TYR A 87 11.13 -7.16 1.26
C TYR A 87 11.32 -5.65 1.40
N GLY A 88 11.79 -5.17 2.56
CA GLY A 88 11.95 -3.74 2.81
C GLY A 88 10.63 -2.99 2.91
N VAL A 89 9.55 -3.64 3.29
CA VAL A 89 8.21 -3.04 3.37
C VAL A 89 8.14 -2.00 4.49
N ASP A 90 7.68 -0.81 4.15
CA ASP A 90 7.45 0.28 5.12
C ASP A 90 6.04 0.26 5.66
N TYR A 91 5.03 0.02 4.80
CA TYR A 91 3.62 -0.02 5.17
C TYR A 91 2.96 -1.29 4.70
N LEU A 92 2.24 -1.93 5.59
CA LEU A 92 1.51 -3.17 5.34
C LEU A 92 0.02 -2.88 5.40
N ILE A 93 -0.69 -3.21 4.32
CA ILE A 93 -2.16 -3.09 4.25
C ILE A 93 -2.75 -4.47 4.40
N ARG A 94 -3.61 -4.63 5.40
CA ARG A 94 -4.36 -5.85 5.68
C ARG A 94 -5.84 -5.57 5.65
N GLY A 95 -6.61 -6.59 5.37
CA GLY A 95 -8.06 -6.48 5.44
C GLY A 95 -8.74 -7.81 5.64
N SER A 96 -10.00 -7.72 6.01
CA SER A 96 -10.90 -8.86 6.11
C SER A 96 -12.27 -8.50 5.55
N MET A 97 -12.93 -9.46 4.92
CA MET A 97 -14.27 -9.30 4.37
C MET A 97 -15.22 -10.31 4.97
N GLN A 98 -16.36 -9.82 5.41
CA GLN A 98 -17.48 -10.61 5.92
C GLN A 98 -18.72 -10.32 5.09
N VAL A 99 -19.52 -11.34 4.82
CA VAL A 99 -20.77 -11.20 4.06
C VAL A 99 -21.91 -11.81 4.84
N MET A 100 -23.01 -11.07 4.93
CA MET A 100 -24.28 -11.52 5.53
C MET A 100 -25.40 -11.17 4.56
N GLY A 101 -25.99 -12.20 3.93
CA GLY A 101 -26.95 -11.98 2.83
C GLY A 101 -26.30 -11.22 1.69
N ASN A 102 -26.88 -10.09 1.31
CA ASN A 102 -26.33 -9.19 0.30
C ASN A 102 -25.42 -8.09 0.85
N ASN A 103 -25.24 -8.04 2.17
CA ASN A 103 -24.44 -6.99 2.82
C ASN A 103 -23.04 -7.50 3.11
N ALA A 104 -22.06 -6.69 2.80
CA ALA A 104 -20.66 -6.96 3.05
C ALA A 104 -20.04 -5.90 3.96
N ARG A 105 -19.10 -6.33 4.77
CA ARG A 105 -18.25 -5.46 5.59
C ARG A 105 -16.80 -5.73 5.27
N LEU A 106 -16.10 -4.70 4.86
CA LEU A 106 -14.66 -4.72 4.62
C LEU A 106 -13.97 -3.92 5.71
N ASN A 107 -13.05 -4.55 6.42
CA ASN A 107 -12.17 -3.89 7.36
C ASN A 107 -10.78 -3.80 6.75
N LEU A 108 -10.19 -2.62 6.80
CA LEU A 108 -8.83 -2.36 6.31
C LEU A 108 -8.00 -1.73 7.41
N GLU A 109 -6.74 -2.09 7.44
CA GLU A 109 -5.77 -1.61 8.40
C GLU A 109 -4.45 -1.34 7.69
N ILE A 110 -3.84 -0.19 7.99
CA ILE A 110 -2.50 0.16 7.53
C ILE A 110 -1.59 0.17 8.74
N THR A 111 -0.53 -0.64 8.68
CA THR A 111 0.49 -0.73 9.72
C THR A 111 1.79 -0.12 9.21
N ASP A 112 2.33 0.82 9.97
CA ASP A 112 3.71 1.27 9.81
C ASP A 112 4.62 0.21 10.45
N LEU A 113 5.36 -0.53 9.62
CA LEU A 113 6.20 -1.63 10.09
C LEU A 113 7.45 -1.15 10.81
N LYS A 114 7.92 0.07 10.53
CA LYS A 114 9.05 0.66 11.24
C LYS A 114 8.68 1.05 12.67
N ALA A 115 7.54 1.70 12.83
CA ALA A 115 7.01 2.08 14.13
C ALA A 115 6.30 0.93 14.87
N ALA A 116 6.01 -0.17 14.16
CA ALA A 116 5.25 -1.32 14.64
C ALA A 116 3.89 -0.92 15.21
N LYS A 117 3.18 -0.04 14.52
CA LYS A 117 1.86 0.44 14.96
C LYS A 117 0.88 0.59 13.79
N VAL A 118 -0.40 0.40 14.10
CA VAL A 118 -1.50 0.72 13.19
C VAL A 118 -1.60 2.23 13.04
N THR A 119 -1.53 2.73 11.81
CA THR A 119 -1.63 4.16 11.49
C THR A 119 -3.00 4.54 10.95
N LEU A 120 -3.72 3.58 10.38
CA LEU A 120 -5.07 3.77 9.86
C LEU A 120 -5.88 2.50 10.02
N SER A 121 -7.13 2.65 10.45
CA SER A 121 -8.12 1.58 10.47
C SER A 121 -9.40 2.11 9.85
N LYS A 122 -9.94 1.40 8.88
CA LYS A 122 -11.13 1.81 8.13
C LYS A 122 -12.09 0.64 7.98
N LYS A 123 -13.37 0.92 8.17
CA LYS A 123 -14.46 -0.03 7.96
C LYS A 123 -15.38 0.51 6.87
N LYS A 124 -15.73 -0.34 5.90
CA LYS A 124 -16.64 0.01 4.81
C LYS A 124 -17.74 -1.05 4.73
N ASP A 125 -18.99 -0.62 4.90
CA ASP A 125 -20.17 -1.43 4.71
C ASP A 125 -20.77 -1.12 3.33
N PHE A 126 -21.14 -2.17 2.58
CA PHE A 126 -21.72 -2.01 1.25
C PHE A 126 -22.60 -3.21 0.89
N ASN A 127 -23.51 -2.99 -0.07
CA ASN A 127 -24.27 -4.09 -0.67
C ASN A 127 -23.41 -4.79 -1.72
N MET A 128 -23.49 -6.12 -1.80
CA MET A 128 -22.71 -6.92 -2.76
C MET A 128 -22.99 -6.54 -4.22
N GLU A 129 -24.12 -5.95 -4.52
CA GLU A 129 -24.41 -5.40 -5.85
C GLU A 129 -23.45 -4.26 -6.26
N ASN A 130 -22.86 -3.59 -5.28
CA ASN A 130 -21.93 -2.50 -5.48
C ASN A 130 -20.45 -2.95 -5.44
N ILE A 131 -20.16 -4.24 -5.47
CA ILE A 131 -18.81 -4.77 -5.28
C ILE A 131 -17.82 -4.20 -6.32
N PHE A 132 -18.21 -4.08 -7.57
CA PHE A 132 -17.33 -3.53 -8.62
C PHE A 132 -17.04 -2.05 -8.41
N LYS A 133 -18.03 -1.28 -7.95
CA LYS A 133 -17.82 0.11 -7.57
C LYS A 133 -16.83 0.24 -6.41
N VAL A 134 -16.96 -0.62 -5.41
CA VAL A 134 -16.02 -0.68 -4.28
C VAL A 134 -14.61 -1.02 -4.75
N GLN A 135 -14.46 -2.01 -5.64
CA GLN A 135 -13.17 -2.36 -6.22
C GLN A 135 -12.52 -1.16 -6.95
N ASP A 136 -13.30 -0.40 -7.71
CA ASP A 136 -12.80 0.72 -8.50
C ASP A 136 -12.38 1.92 -7.63
N GLU A 137 -13.07 2.15 -6.52
CA GLU A 137 -12.88 3.35 -5.68
C GLU A 137 -11.88 3.15 -4.54
N LEU A 138 -11.72 1.91 -4.05
CA LEU A 138 -11.01 1.64 -2.81
C LEU A 138 -9.53 2.01 -2.87
N GLY A 139 -8.86 1.74 -3.98
CA GLY A 139 -7.44 2.10 -4.16
C GLY A 139 -7.22 3.61 -4.05
N ASN A 140 -8.11 4.40 -4.64
CA ASN A 140 -8.04 5.86 -4.56
C ASN A 140 -8.34 6.38 -3.16
N GLU A 141 -9.29 5.76 -2.45
CA GLU A 141 -9.58 6.09 -1.05
C GLU A 141 -8.36 5.84 -0.16
N ILE A 142 -7.70 4.70 -0.32
CA ILE A 142 -6.48 4.35 0.43
C ILE A 142 -5.35 5.33 0.12
N LEU A 143 -5.16 5.65 -1.14
CA LEU A 143 -4.11 6.58 -1.56
C LEU A 143 -4.33 7.97 -0.97
N ASN A 144 -5.57 8.44 -0.96
CA ASN A 144 -5.93 9.70 -0.32
C ASN A 144 -5.59 9.70 1.19
N GLU A 145 -5.92 8.63 1.88
CA GLU A 145 -5.61 8.48 3.31
C GLU A 145 -4.10 8.42 3.58
N LEU A 146 -3.35 7.71 2.74
CA LEU A 146 -1.89 7.67 2.83
C LEU A 146 -1.27 9.06 2.64
N SER A 147 -1.79 9.84 1.71
CA SER A 147 -1.29 11.20 1.44
C SER A 147 -1.57 12.16 2.59
N ILE A 148 -2.77 12.09 3.19
CA ILE A 148 -3.19 12.99 4.27
C ILE A 148 -2.54 12.60 5.59
N ASN A 149 -2.59 11.31 5.95
CA ASN A 149 -2.23 10.87 7.30
C ASN A 149 -0.75 10.51 7.44
N LEU A 150 -0.11 10.06 6.37
CA LEU A 150 1.28 9.59 6.42
C LEU A 150 2.26 10.49 5.68
N GLY A 151 1.78 11.54 5.02
CA GLY A 151 2.60 12.45 4.25
C GLY A 151 3.31 11.79 3.06
N VAL A 152 2.80 10.65 2.59
CA VAL A 152 3.38 9.91 1.47
C VAL A 152 3.25 10.71 0.20
N GLY A 153 4.36 10.88 -0.54
CA GLY A 153 4.39 11.64 -1.78
C GLY A 153 4.56 13.15 -1.62
N SER A 154 4.66 13.67 -0.39
CA SER A 154 4.87 15.08 -0.05
C SER A 154 4.16 16.08 -0.98
N ALA A 155 4.87 17.06 -1.58
CA ALA A 155 4.28 18.08 -2.46
C ALA A 155 3.64 17.49 -3.74
N GLN A 156 4.17 16.40 -4.30
CA GLN A 156 3.58 15.73 -5.46
C GLN A 156 2.30 14.96 -5.12
N GLY A 157 2.21 14.42 -3.93
CA GLY A 157 1.01 13.75 -3.44
C GLY A 157 -0.18 14.68 -3.34
N SER A 158 0.01 15.95 -2.97
CA SER A 158 -1.07 16.93 -2.86
C SER A 158 -1.67 17.33 -4.20
N ASP A 159 -0.89 17.32 -5.29
CA ASP A 159 -1.35 17.72 -6.63
C ASP A 159 -2.31 16.70 -7.25
N TRP A 160 -2.01 15.40 -7.18
CA TRP A 160 -2.92 14.39 -7.71
C TRP A 160 -4.18 14.23 -6.85
N VAL A 161 -4.11 14.43 -5.53
CA VAL A 161 -5.30 14.47 -4.66
C VAL A 161 -6.24 15.60 -5.09
N LYS A 162 -5.72 16.78 -5.43
CA LYS A 162 -6.50 17.88 -5.98
C LYS A 162 -7.14 17.52 -7.31
N GLN A 163 -6.41 16.88 -8.21
CA GLN A 163 -6.93 16.42 -9.50
C GLN A 163 -8.05 15.40 -9.32
N TRP A 164 -7.87 14.45 -8.42
CA TRP A 164 -8.88 13.45 -8.11
C TRP A 164 -10.15 14.03 -7.54
N LYS A 165 -10.07 15.04 -6.68
CA LYS A 165 -11.24 15.73 -6.11
C LYS A 165 -11.97 16.61 -7.11
N SER A 166 -11.30 17.07 -8.17
CA SER A 166 -11.90 17.89 -9.23
C SER A 166 -12.57 17.08 -10.32
N MET A 167 -12.38 15.79 -10.37
CA MET A 167 -13.07 14.86 -11.27
C MET A 167 -14.38 14.37 -10.65
#